data_0cf8f0fcf6958f04bbd1460bcb55dab0
#
_entry.id   0cf8f0fcf6958f04bbd1460bcb55dab0
#
_cell.length_a   1.000
_cell.length_b   1.000
_cell.length_c   1.000
_cell.angle_alpha   90.00
_cell.angle_beta   90.00
_cell.angle_gamma   90.00
#
_symmetry.space_group_name_H-M   'P 1'
#
loop_
_entity.id
_entity.type
_entity.pdbx_description
1 polymer ?
#
loop_
_entity_poly.entity_id
_entity_poly.type
_entity_poly.pdbx_seq_one_letter_code
_entity_poly.pdbx_strand_id
1 'polypeptide(L)'
;LYKNKVVSEFDLKTAYNTLLSAKAQLAQAEAQEINARNNLSYTEVKSPSNGVIGTLPYRVGALVSANLPKSLTTVSDNSEMYVYFSMTENQLLALTRQYGSKDKALENMPEIELQLNDKSLYPQTGKIETISGIIDQNTGTVSLRAAFPNEEQLLNSGGSGNVIIPVTYDN
;
A
#
# COMPACT_ATOMS: atom_id res chain seq x y z
N LEU A 1 27.18 -49.42 -8.12
CA LEU A 1 26.82 -50.77 -8.63
C LEU A 1 26.92 -50.81 -10.16
N TYR A 2 26.41 -49.86 -10.92
CA TYR A 2 26.52 -49.80 -12.39
C TYR A 2 27.98 -49.71 -12.85
N LYS A 3 28.79 -48.80 -12.25
CA LYS A 3 30.24 -48.66 -12.57
C LYS A 3 31.02 -49.99 -12.38
N ASN A 4 30.54 -50.88 -11.55
CA ASN A 4 31.18 -52.19 -11.30
C ASN A 4 30.58 -53.33 -12.15
N LYS A 5 29.74 -53.01 -13.18
CA LYS A 5 29.07 -53.98 -14.05
C LYS A 5 28.22 -55.03 -13.34
N VAL A 6 27.72 -54.73 -12.14
CA VAL A 6 26.85 -55.62 -11.34
C VAL A 6 25.39 -55.51 -11.73
N VAL A 7 24.98 -54.36 -12.35
CA VAL A 7 23.59 -54.07 -12.77
C VAL A 7 23.59 -53.71 -14.25
N SER A 8 22.58 -54.19 -14.98
CA SER A 8 22.36 -53.87 -16.41
C SER A 8 22.01 -52.39 -16.60
N GLU A 9 22.38 -51.82 -17.75
CA GLU A 9 21.98 -50.48 -18.15
C GLU A 9 20.44 -50.34 -18.23
N PHE A 10 19.77 -51.40 -18.64
CA PHE A 10 18.32 -51.51 -18.69
C PHE A 10 17.69 -51.36 -17.29
N ASP A 11 18.24 -52.05 -16.30
CA ASP A 11 17.76 -52.01 -14.91
C ASP A 11 17.96 -50.60 -14.32
N LEU A 12 19.08 -49.94 -14.61
CA LEU A 12 19.34 -48.57 -14.19
C LEU A 12 18.30 -47.58 -14.81
N LYS A 13 18.03 -47.75 -16.11
CA LYS A 13 17.07 -46.90 -16.83
C LYS A 13 15.64 -47.14 -16.32
N THR A 14 15.29 -48.37 -16.03
CA THR A 14 13.98 -48.71 -15.46
C THR A 14 13.81 -48.14 -14.05
N ALA A 15 14.81 -48.24 -13.20
CA ALA A 15 14.78 -47.62 -11.87
C ALA A 15 14.69 -46.10 -11.94
N TYR A 16 15.40 -45.49 -12.87
CA TYR A 16 15.33 -44.05 -13.11
C TYR A 16 13.94 -43.61 -13.57
N ASN A 17 13.31 -44.32 -14.51
CA ASN A 17 11.95 -44.03 -14.98
C ASN A 17 10.92 -44.21 -13.85
N THR A 18 11.09 -45.22 -13.00
CA THR A 18 10.24 -45.44 -11.82
C THR A 18 10.38 -44.26 -10.84
N LEU A 19 11.60 -43.76 -10.62
CA LEU A 19 11.84 -42.60 -9.78
C LEU A 19 11.18 -41.31 -10.37
N LEU A 20 11.29 -41.10 -11.68
CA LEU A 20 10.65 -39.98 -12.36
C LEU A 20 9.13 -40.07 -12.23
N SER A 21 8.54 -41.25 -12.43
CA SER A 21 7.10 -41.47 -12.27
C SER A 21 6.64 -41.20 -10.84
N ALA A 22 7.38 -41.68 -9.84
CA ALA A 22 7.08 -41.40 -8.43
C ALA A 22 7.18 -39.92 -8.08
N LYS A 23 8.19 -39.21 -8.63
CA LYS A 23 8.33 -37.75 -8.47
C LYS A 23 7.17 -36.99 -9.11
N ALA A 24 6.72 -37.40 -10.31
CA ALA A 24 5.58 -36.78 -10.97
C ALA A 24 4.27 -36.99 -10.17
N GLN A 25 4.07 -38.17 -9.61
CA GLN A 25 2.93 -38.48 -8.74
C GLN A 25 2.96 -37.62 -7.46
N LEU A 26 4.14 -37.48 -6.84
CA LEU A 26 4.30 -36.62 -5.68
C LEU A 26 3.93 -35.16 -6.01
N ALA A 27 4.49 -34.63 -7.09
CA ALA A 27 4.17 -33.24 -7.53
C ALA A 27 2.68 -33.06 -7.84
N GLN A 28 2.02 -34.07 -8.40
CA GLN A 28 0.58 -34.04 -8.64
C GLN A 28 -0.21 -34.02 -7.32
N ALA A 29 0.18 -34.83 -6.33
CA ALA A 29 -0.48 -34.86 -5.03
C ALA A 29 -0.28 -33.52 -4.26
N GLU A 30 0.91 -32.96 -4.32
CA GLU A 30 1.21 -31.64 -3.74
C GLU A 30 0.36 -30.53 -4.40
N ALA A 31 0.21 -30.55 -5.71
CA ALA A 31 -0.65 -29.59 -6.42
C ALA A 31 -2.13 -29.74 -6.02
N GLN A 32 -2.61 -30.97 -5.82
CA GLN A 32 -3.97 -31.22 -5.34
C GLN A 32 -4.18 -30.73 -3.90
N GLU A 33 -3.18 -30.94 -3.02
CA GLU A 33 -3.21 -30.40 -1.65
C GLU A 33 -3.28 -28.87 -1.66
N ILE A 34 -2.43 -28.20 -2.44
CA ILE A 34 -2.44 -26.74 -2.56
C ILE A 34 -3.81 -26.24 -3.03
N ASN A 35 -4.40 -26.88 -4.05
CA ASN A 35 -5.73 -26.51 -4.53
C ASN A 35 -6.82 -26.70 -3.47
N ALA A 36 -6.79 -27.80 -2.74
CA ALA A 36 -7.74 -28.04 -1.65
C ALA A 36 -7.56 -27.02 -0.50
N ARG A 37 -6.32 -26.68 -0.15
CA ARG A 37 -5.98 -25.67 0.86
C ARG A 37 -6.45 -24.28 0.43
N ASN A 38 -6.27 -23.91 -0.84
CA ASN A 38 -6.76 -22.66 -1.38
C ASN A 38 -8.28 -22.59 -1.32
N ASN A 39 -8.98 -23.65 -1.69
CA ASN A 39 -10.44 -23.71 -1.59
C ASN A 39 -10.92 -23.58 -0.13
N LEU A 40 -10.24 -24.22 0.80
CA LEU A 40 -10.52 -24.07 2.23
C LEU A 40 -10.28 -22.63 2.72
N SER A 41 -9.23 -21.95 2.22
CA SER A 41 -8.92 -20.58 2.63
C SER A 41 -10.03 -19.57 2.29
N TYR A 42 -10.82 -19.82 1.25
CA TYR A 42 -11.97 -18.97 0.90
C TYR A 42 -13.15 -19.11 1.85
N THR A 43 -13.19 -20.11 2.70
CA THR A 43 -14.25 -20.25 3.71
C THR A 43 -14.03 -19.35 4.92
N GLU A 44 -12.82 -18.82 5.10
CA GLU A 44 -12.46 -17.89 6.16
C GLU A 44 -11.91 -16.61 5.56
N VAL A 45 -12.70 -15.54 5.56
CA VAL A 45 -12.31 -14.23 5.02
C VAL A 45 -11.51 -13.48 6.08
N LYS A 46 -10.24 -13.25 5.80
CA LYS A 46 -9.32 -12.48 6.68
C LYS A 46 -9.00 -11.12 6.06
N SER A 47 -8.78 -10.13 6.93
CA SER A 47 -8.27 -8.84 6.50
C SER A 47 -6.84 -8.99 5.98
N PRO A 48 -6.51 -8.41 4.80
CA PRO A 48 -5.14 -8.41 4.26
C PRO A 48 -4.21 -7.44 5.00
N SER A 49 -4.77 -6.48 5.75
CA SER A 49 -4.01 -5.45 6.49
C SER A 49 -4.64 -5.17 7.84
N ASN A 50 -3.84 -4.59 8.72
CA ASN A 50 -4.34 -3.99 9.96
C ASN A 50 -5.07 -2.70 9.63
N GLY A 51 -6.09 -2.34 10.42
CA GLY A 51 -6.81 -1.10 10.18
C GLY A 51 -8.22 -1.10 10.76
N VAL A 52 -8.97 -0.07 10.43
CA VAL A 52 -10.35 0.12 10.86
C VAL A 52 -11.30 -0.43 9.80
N ILE A 53 -12.24 -1.26 10.23
CA ILE A 53 -13.26 -1.84 9.36
C ILE A 53 -14.35 -0.79 9.11
N GLY A 54 -14.70 -0.60 7.84
CA GLY A 54 -15.80 0.26 7.44
C GLY A 54 -17.18 -0.38 7.66
N THR A 55 -18.16 0.03 6.87
CA THR A 55 -19.52 -0.50 6.96
C THR A 55 -19.59 -1.95 6.47
N LEU A 56 -20.44 -2.75 7.13
CA LEU A 56 -20.74 -4.13 6.76
C LEU A 56 -22.13 -4.18 6.08
N PRO A 57 -22.20 -4.11 4.74
CA PRO A 57 -23.49 -4.08 4.03
C PRO A 57 -24.23 -5.41 4.08
N TYR A 58 -23.52 -6.50 4.33
CA TYR A 58 -24.10 -7.85 4.37
C TYR A 58 -24.28 -8.33 5.80
N ARG A 59 -25.41 -8.99 6.06
CA ARG A 59 -25.73 -9.58 7.36
C ARG A 59 -25.41 -11.08 7.37
N VAL A 60 -25.33 -11.65 8.57
CA VAL A 60 -25.21 -13.11 8.74
C VAL A 60 -26.35 -13.81 8.00
N GLY A 61 -26.01 -14.83 7.22
CA GLY A 61 -26.96 -15.56 6.36
C GLY A 61 -27.08 -15.00 4.94
N ALA A 62 -26.46 -13.88 4.60
CA ALA A 62 -26.41 -13.39 3.22
C ALA A 62 -25.51 -14.28 2.37
N LEU A 63 -25.96 -14.56 1.15
CA LEU A 63 -25.13 -15.25 0.15
C LEU A 63 -24.08 -14.28 -0.37
N VAL A 64 -22.81 -14.67 -0.25
CA VAL A 64 -21.66 -13.92 -0.75
C VAL A 64 -20.89 -14.69 -1.81
N SER A 65 -20.39 -14.01 -2.82
CA SER A 65 -19.61 -14.59 -3.91
C SER A 65 -18.59 -13.59 -4.45
N ALA A 66 -17.63 -14.06 -5.24
CA ALA A 66 -16.63 -13.20 -5.88
C ALA A 66 -17.23 -12.14 -6.85
N ASN A 67 -18.44 -12.34 -7.32
CA ASN A 67 -19.11 -11.44 -8.28
C ASN A 67 -20.08 -10.45 -7.63
N LEU A 68 -19.94 -10.19 -6.32
CA LEU A 68 -20.78 -9.21 -5.67
C LEU A 68 -20.53 -7.79 -6.19
N PRO A 69 -21.58 -6.98 -6.37
CA PRO A 69 -21.44 -5.59 -6.84
C PRO A 69 -20.78 -4.67 -5.82
N LYS A 70 -20.78 -5.06 -4.54
CA LYS A 70 -20.12 -4.34 -3.45
C LYS A 70 -19.21 -5.28 -2.68
N SER A 71 -18.09 -4.75 -2.21
CA SER A 71 -17.18 -5.47 -1.31
C SER A 71 -17.88 -5.84 0.00
N LEU A 72 -17.41 -6.88 0.67
CA LEU A 72 -17.90 -7.29 1.99
C LEU A 72 -17.72 -6.19 3.04
N THR A 73 -16.58 -5.54 3.00
CA THR A 73 -16.22 -4.36 3.78
C THR A 73 -14.98 -3.72 3.18
N THR A 74 -14.61 -2.55 3.66
CA THR A 74 -13.32 -1.91 3.40
C THR A 74 -12.55 -1.86 4.71
N VAL A 75 -11.24 -2.08 4.63
CA VAL A 75 -10.32 -1.90 5.75
C VAL A 75 -9.43 -0.74 5.40
N SER A 76 -9.38 0.27 6.25
CA SER A 76 -8.53 1.46 6.07
C SER A 76 -7.48 1.48 7.15
N ASP A 77 -6.21 1.54 6.74
CA ASP A 77 -5.12 1.86 7.64
C ASP A 77 -5.08 3.38 7.83
N ASN A 78 -5.43 3.82 9.03
CA ASN A 78 -5.48 5.23 9.38
C ASN A 78 -4.34 5.63 10.33
N SER A 79 -3.29 4.83 10.44
CA SER A 79 -2.12 5.12 11.28
C SER A 79 -1.35 6.35 10.79
N GLU A 80 -1.36 6.57 9.48
CA GLU A 80 -0.79 7.72 8.82
C GLU A 80 -1.80 8.29 7.81
N MET A 81 -1.96 9.60 7.80
CA MET A 81 -2.91 10.27 6.93
C MET A 81 -2.19 11.15 5.90
N TYR A 82 -2.56 10.96 4.65
CA TYR A 82 -2.05 11.78 3.55
C TYR A 82 -2.94 12.97 3.30
N VAL A 83 -2.36 14.15 3.43
CA VAL A 83 -3.03 15.42 3.15
C VAL A 83 -2.56 15.92 1.79
N TYR A 84 -3.52 16.13 0.90
CA TYR A 84 -3.28 16.69 -0.42
C TYR A 84 -3.67 18.15 -0.42
N PHE A 85 -2.75 18.99 -0.82
CA PHE A 85 -2.98 20.44 -0.94
C PHE A 85 -2.28 21.00 -2.18
N SER A 86 -2.63 22.19 -2.58
CA SER A 86 -2.06 22.82 -3.77
C SER A 86 -1.33 24.11 -3.42
N MET A 87 -0.22 24.34 -4.12
CA MET A 87 0.52 25.58 -4.05
C MET A 87 0.64 26.19 -5.45
N THR A 88 0.74 27.52 -5.54
CA THR A 88 0.89 28.19 -6.84
C THR A 88 2.29 27.93 -7.43
N GLU A 89 2.39 28.00 -8.77
CA GLU A 89 3.68 27.86 -9.45
C GLU A 89 4.72 28.89 -8.93
N ASN A 90 4.30 30.12 -8.66
CA ASN A 90 5.18 31.16 -8.13
C ASN A 90 5.78 30.78 -6.76
N GLN A 91 4.98 30.19 -5.87
CA GLN A 91 5.45 29.73 -4.59
C GLN A 91 6.45 28.56 -4.75
N LEU A 92 6.15 27.63 -5.66
CA LEU A 92 7.05 26.52 -5.96
C LEU A 92 8.39 27.02 -6.54
N LEU A 93 8.36 28.02 -7.45
CA LEU A 93 9.56 28.61 -8.00
C LEU A 93 10.40 29.31 -6.94
N ALA A 94 9.76 30.04 -6.01
CA ALA A 94 10.43 30.66 -4.88
C ALA A 94 11.13 29.62 -4.00
N LEU A 95 10.44 28.54 -3.63
CA LEU A 95 11.00 27.41 -2.88
C LEU A 95 12.17 26.75 -3.63
N THR A 96 11.98 26.49 -4.93
CA THR A 96 13.04 25.86 -5.72
C THR A 96 14.29 26.73 -5.82
N ARG A 97 14.13 28.04 -5.90
CA ARG A 97 15.27 28.98 -5.88
C ARG A 97 15.96 29.04 -4.53
N GLN A 98 15.20 29.00 -3.44
CA GLN A 98 15.74 29.01 -2.08
C GLN A 98 16.55 27.76 -1.77
N TYR A 99 16.07 26.58 -2.15
CA TYR A 99 16.71 25.30 -1.83
C TYR A 99 17.57 24.73 -2.97
N GLY A 100 17.53 25.34 -4.17
CA GLY A 100 18.33 24.96 -5.34
C GLY A 100 17.73 23.86 -6.22
N SER A 101 16.88 22.96 -5.70
CA SER A 101 16.14 21.97 -6.47
C SER A 101 14.87 21.52 -5.72
N LYS A 102 13.93 20.88 -6.44
CA LYS A 102 12.71 20.32 -5.82
C LYS A 102 13.03 19.23 -4.79
N ASP A 103 14.00 18.38 -5.09
CA ASP A 103 14.38 17.28 -4.19
C ASP A 103 15.02 17.81 -2.90
N LYS A 104 15.90 18.81 -3.03
CA LYS A 104 16.48 19.48 -1.87
C LYS A 104 15.44 20.28 -1.08
N ALA A 105 14.44 20.83 -1.74
CA ALA A 105 13.32 21.47 -1.05
C ALA A 105 12.55 20.44 -0.22
N LEU A 106 12.23 19.25 -0.74
CA LEU A 106 11.57 18.19 0.01
C LEU A 106 12.36 17.73 1.25
N GLU A 107 13.68 17.67 1.14
CA GLU A 107 14.56 17.26 2.24
C GLU A 107 14.69 18.32 3.34
N ASN A 108 14.70 19.60 2.96
CA ASN A 108 15.03 20.72 3.84
C ASN A 108 13.80 21.60 4.20
N MET A 109 12.62 21.31 3.66
CA MET A 109 11.41 22.02 4.07
C MET A 109 11.11 21.74 5.54
N PRO A 110 10.67 22.77 6.27
CA PRO A 110 10.22 22.60 7.65
C PRO A 110 8.98 21.69 7.69
N GLU A 111 8.79 21.07 8.85
CA GLU A 111 7.54 20.39 9.14
C GLU A 111 6.37 21.36 9.04
N ILE A 112 5.25 20.85 8.59
CA ILE A 112 4.03 21.63 8.35
C ILE A 112 2.99 21.33 9.41
N GLU A 113 2.14 22.31 9.68
CA GLU A 113 1.04 22.18 10.62
C GLU A 113 -0.29 22.03 9.86
N LEU A 114 -1.23 21.33 10.48
CA LEU A 114 -2.57 21.14 9.95
C LEU A 114 -3.57 21.84 10.86
N GLN A 115 -4.30 22.80 10.34
CA GLN A 115 -5.45 23.41 11.01
C GLN A 115 -6.72 22.66 10.60
N LEU A 116 -7.42 22.15 11.59
CA LEU A 116 -8.68 21.43 11.41
C LEU A 116 -9.83 22.42 11.11
N ASN A 117 -10.99 21.89 10.72
CA ASN A 117 -12.16 22.69 10.38
C ASN A 117 -12.74 23.49 11.56
N ASP A 118 -12.51 23.06 12.79
CA ASP A 118 -12.88 23.78 14.02
C ASP A 118 -11.87 24.88 14.38
N LYS A 119 -10.89 25.13 13.51
CA LYS A 119 -9.78 26.07 13.68
C LYS A 119 -8.75 25.68 14.73
N SER A 120 -8.84 24.52 15.35
CA SER A 120 -7.79 23.98 16.20
C SER A 120 -6.59 23.54 15.35
N LEU A 121 -5.40 23.59 15.93
CA LEU A 121 -4.21 23.00 15.32
C LEU A 121 -4.14 21.53 15.67
N TYR A 122 -3.82 20.71 14.68
CA TYR A 122 -3.52 19.31 14.90
C TYR A 122 -2.23 19.18 15.72
N PRO A 123 -2.19 18.35 16.78
CA PRO A 123 -1.07 18.34 17.72
C PRO A 123 0.23 17.79 17.13
N GLN A 124 0.16 17.05 16.03
CA GLN A 124 1.33 16.49 15.36
C GLN A 124 1.62 17.22 14.05
N THR A 125 2.90 17.40 13.76
CA THR A 125 3.36 18.01 12.52
C THR A 125 3.44 16.98 11.40
N GLY A 126 3.33 17.43 10.17
CA GLY A 126 3.44 16.61 9.00
C GLY A 126 4.68 16.93 8.16
N LYS A 127 5.10 15.98 7.36
CA LYS A 127 6.21 16.14 6.42
C LYS A 127 5.71 16.05 4.98
N ILE A 128 6.15 16.97 4.14
CA ILE A 128 5.87 16.91 2.70
C ILE A 128 6.73 15.80 2.09
N GLU A 129 6.07 14.84 1.46
CA GLU A 129 6.74 13.69 0.84
C GLU A 129 6.86 13.83 -0.67
N THR A 130 5.89 14.48 -1.30
CA THR A 130 5.83 14.52 -2.75
C THR A 130 5.36 15.88 -3.25
N ILE A 131 6.04 16.38 -4.26
CA ILE A 131 5.64 17.54 -5.07
C ILE A 131 5.36 17.03 -6.47
N SER A 132 4.15 17.26 -7.00
CA SER A 132 3.82 16.86 -8.36
C SER A 132 4.78 17.50 -9.38
N GLY A 133 5.17 16.72 -10.38
CA GLY A 133 5.95 17.22 -11.51
C GLY A 133 5.10 17.97 -12.55
N ILE A 134 3.77 17.97 -12.41
CA ILE A 134 2.82 18.51 -13.38
C ILE A 134 2.07 19.68 -12.74
N ILE A 135 1.97 20.77 -13.48
CA ILE A 135 1.18 21.94 -13.12
C ILE A 135 -0.21 21.75 -13.72
N ASP A 136 -1.25 21.94 -12.91
CA ASP A 136 -2.62 21.99 -13.42
C ASP A 136 -2.81 23.30 -14.23
N GLN A 137 -3.04 23.14 -15.52
CA GLN A 137 -3.15 24.28 -16.45
C GLN A 137 -4.39 25.16 -16.19
N ASN A 138 -5.43 24.64 -15.55
CA ASN A 138 -6.65 25.39 -15.27
C ASN A 138 -6.48 26.31 -14.05
N THR A 139 -5.71 25.86 -13.07
CA THR A 139 -5.55 26.55 -11.78
C THR A 139 -4.17 27.19 -11.61
N GLY A 140 -3.17 26.83 -12.42
CA GLY A 140 -1.78 27.28 -12.26
C GLY A 140 -1.14 26.78 -10.97
N THR A 141 -1.61 25.65 -10.44
CA THR A 141 -1.14 25.11 -9.16
C THR A 141 -0.46 23.76 -9.31
N VAL A 142 0.36 23.41 -8.34
CA VAL A 142 1.02 22.13 -8.20
C VAL A 142 0.46 21.43 -6.97
N SER A 143 0.14 20.16 -7.11
CA SER A 143 -0.33 19.33 -6.00
C SER A 143 0.85 18.80 -5.17
N LEU A 144 0.72 18.89 -3.85
CA LEU A 144 1.64 18.35 -2.88
C LEU A 144 0.92 17.30 -2.04
N ARG A 145 1.69 16.34 -1.53
CA ARG A 145 1.24 15.36 -0.56
C ARG A 145 2.12 15.46 0.67
N ALA A 146 1.51 15.56 1.83
CA ALA A 146 2.17 15.46 3.11
C ALA A 146 1.62 14.30 3.92
N ALA A 147 2.47 13.66 4.69
CA ALA A 147 2.13 12.61 5.63
C ALA A 147 2.05 13.18 7.04
N PHE A 148 0.97 12.85 7.75
CA PHE A 148 0.75 13.21 9.15
C PHE A 148 0.54 11.93 9.95
N PRO A 149 1.29 11.69 11.04
CA PRO A 149 1.02 10.61 11.96
C PRO A 149 -0.39 10.77 12.56
N ASN A 150 -1.12 9.67 12.75
CA ASN A 150 -2.50 9.71 13.24
C ASN A 150 -2.74 8.62 14.31
N GLU A 151 -1.87 8.60 15.32
CA GLU A 151 -1.92 7.62 16.40
C GLU A 151 -3.23 7.69 17.19
N GLU A 152 -3.74 8.90 17.40
CA GLU A 152 -5.01 9.14 18.12
C GLU A 152 -6.25 8.94 17.23
N GLN A 153 -6.08 8.61 15.94
CA GLN A 153 -7.16 8.40 14.98
C GLN A 153 -8.14 9.59 14.88
N LEU A 154 -7.67 10.81 15.12
CA LEU A 154 -8.45 12.03 15.04
C LEU A 154 -8.76 12.41 13.58
N LEU A 155 -7.80 12.17 12.69
CA LEU A 155 -7.97 12.42 11.28
C LEU A 155 -8.69 11.27 10.59
N ASN A 156 -9.64 11.60 9.74
CA ASN A 156 -10.41 10.62 8.97
C ASN A 156 -10.29 10.91 7.46
N SER A 157 -10.30 9.85 6.67
CA SER A 157 -10.30 9.97 5.21
C SER A 157 -11.53 10.74 4.72
N GLY A 158 -11.32 11.70 3.81
CA GLY A 158 -12.36 12.61 3.31
C GLY A 158 -12.54 13.86 4.16
N GLY A 159 -11.80 14.02 5.25
CA GLY A 159 -11.72 15.27 6.00
C GLY A 159 -11.08 16.40 5.19
N SER A 160 -11.29 17.64 5.60
CA SER A 160 -10.66 18.82 5.03
C SER A 160 -10.05 19.70 6.13
N GLY A 161 -9.07 20.50 5.77
CA GLY A 161 -8.38 21.40 6.67
C GLY A 161 -7.47 22.35 5.91
N ASN A 162 -6.77 23.21 6.64
CA ASN A 162 -5.80 24.14 6.07
C ASN A 162 -4.39 23.73 6.45
N VAL A 163 -3.50 23.65 5.48
CA VAL A 163 -2.08 23.39 5.72
C VAL A 163 -1.37 24.71 5.96
N ILE A 164 -0.62 24.80 7.04
CA ILE A 164 0.21 25.96 7.39
C ILE A 164 1.66 25.56 7.19
N ILE A 165 2.32 26.25 6.26
CA ILE A 165 3.74 26.09 5.98
C ILE A 165 4.48 27.21 6.67
N PRO A 166 5.28 26.97 7.72
CA PRO A 166 6.07 28.01 8.35
C PRO A 166 7.16 28.48 7.37
N VAL A 167 7.14 29.74 7.00
CA VAL A 167 8.16 30.35 6.15
C VAL A 167 9.09 31.17 7.03
N THR A 168 10.34 30.75 7.13
CA THR A 168 11.37 31.53 7.82
C THR A 168 11.92 32.55 6.83
N TYR A 169 11.70 33.82 7.09
CA TYR A 169 12.38 34.90 6.37
C TYR A 169 13.69 35.18 7.11
N ASP A 170 14.81 34.77 6.54
CA ASP A 170 16.10 35.27 6.97
C ASP A 170 16.21 36.73 6.59
N ASN A 171 16.29 37.59 7.61
CA ASN A 171 16.50 39.04 7.46
C ASN A 171 17.99 39.33 7.22
#